data_ea970a3d220a39e2ad4e6c43af5eea29
#
_entry.id   ea970a3d220a39e2ad4e6c43af5eea29
#
_cell.length_a   1.000
_cell.length_b   1.000
_cell.length_c   1.000
_cell.angle_alpha   90.00
_cell.angle_beta   90.00
_cell.angle_gamma   90.00
#
_symmetry.space_group_name_H-M   'P 1'
#
loop_
_entity.id
_entity.type
_entity.pdbx_description
1 polymer ?
#
loop_
_entity_poly.entity_id
_entity_poly.type
_entity_poly.pdbx_seq_one_letter_code
_entity_poly.pdbx_strand_id
1 'polypeptide(L)' 'MAKFSNTVESNLTHDINSTLSSLLSALELVNDEWKNNPELVDKILPLTAQKLELLQEQLILYRNCQN' A
#
# COMPACT_ATOMS: atom_id res chain seq x y z
N MET A 1 4.35 -9.12 26.67
CA MET A 1 5.79 -9.16 26.42
C MET A 1 6.16 -8.42 25.16
N ALA A 2 7.27 -7.73 25.22
CA ALA A 2 7.73 -6.91 24.12
C ALA A 2 7.95 -7.69 22.82
N LYS A 3 8.42 -8.94 22.92
CA LYS A 3 8.71 -9.74 21.75
C LYS A 3 7.50 -9.99 20.86
N PHE A 4 6.35 -10.27 21.46
CA PHE A 4 5.14 -10.49 20.68
C PHE A 4 4.70 -9.23 19.98
N SER A 5 4.64 -8.14 20.70
CA SER A 5 4.26 -6.86 20.13
C SER A 5 5.21 -6.42 19.03
N ASN A 6 6.51 -6.61 19.25
CA ASN A 6 7.52 -6.23 18.26
C ASN A 6 7.41 -7.05 16.99
N THR A 7 7.09 -8.35 17.11
CA THR A 7 6.94 -9.22 15.95
C THR A 7 5.74 -8.78 15.11
N VAL A 8 4.60 -8.50 15.75
CA VAL A 8 3.39 -8.06 15.06
C VAL A 8 3.63 -6.71 14.39
N GLU A 9 4.21 -5.77 15.12
CA GLU A 9 4.52 -4.45 14.57
C GLU A 9 5.49 -4.55 13.40
N SER A 10 6.49 -5.41 13.50
CA SER A 10 7.47 -5.60 12.43
C SER A 10 6.82 -6.14 11.18
N ASN A 11 5.92 -7.12 11.32
CA ASN A 11 5.22 -7.69 10.18
C ASN A 11 4.28 -6.67 9.54
N LEU A 12 3.55 -5.91 10.35
CA LEU A 12 2.67 -4.87 9.83
C LEU A 12 3.47 -3.77 9.14
N THR A 13 4.58 -3.36 9.73
CA THR A 13 5.45 -2.35 9.13
C THR A 13 5.96 -2.82 7.77
N HIS A 14 6.37 -4.07 7.67
CA HIS A 14 6.80 -4.66 6.41
C HIS A 14 5.69 -4.64 5.38
N ASP A 15 4.49 -5.04 5.79
CA ASP A 15 3.33 -5.09 4.90
C ASP A 15 2.93 -3.68 4.43
N ILE A 16 2.95 -2.72 5.34
CA ILE A 16 2.65 -1.32 5.01
C ILE A 16 3.66 -0.80 4.00
N ASN A 17 4.94 -1.04 4.24
CA ASN A 17 5.99 -0.59 3.32
C ASN A 17 5.85 -1.23 1.95
N SER A 18 5.49 -2.51 1.91
CA SER A 18 5.26 -3.23 0.67
C SER A 18 4.09 -2.62 -0.11
N THR A 19 3.01 -2.30 0.58
CA THR A 19 1.84 -1.67 -0.03
C THR A 19 2.20 -0.28 -0.55
N LEU A 20 2.93 0.51 0.24
CA LEU A 20 3.37 1.83 -0.18
C LEU A 20 4.26 1.77 -1.43
N SER A 21 5.18 0.81 -1.47
CA SER A 21 6.05 0.63 -2.65
C SER A 21 5.23 0.27 -3.88
N SER A 22 4.24 -0.59 -3.73
CA SER A 22 3.34 -0.95 -4.83
C SER A 22 2.55 0.25 -5.32
N LEU A 23 2.05 1.07 -4.39
CA LEU A 23 1.32 2.29 -4.73
C LEU A 23 2.21 3.28 -5.48
N LEU A 24 3.42 3.48 -4.99
CA LEU A 24 4.35 4.39 -5.62
C LEU A 24 4.66 3.93 -7.04
N SER A 25 4.93 2.64 -7.24
CA SER A 25 5.20 2.09 -8.56
C SER A 25 4.01 2.28 -9.50
N ALA A 26 2.80 2.04 -9.01
CA ALA A 26 1.59 2.22 -9.82
C ALA A 26 1.40 3.68 -10.21
N LEU A 27 1.62 4.59 -9.27
CA LEU A 27 1.48 6.02 -9.53
C LEU A 27 2.54 6.53 -10.50
N GLU A 28 3.77 6.04 -10.38
CA GLU A 28 4.83 6.38 -11.32
C GLU A 28 4.48 5.91 -12.73
N LEU A 29 3.92 4.71 -12.84
CA LEU A 29 3.51 4.17 -14.13
C LEU A 29 2.38 5.01 -14.73
N VAL A 30 1.40 5.40 -13.93
CA VAL A 30 0.31 6.28 -14.38
C VAL A 30 0.88 7.61 -14.85
N ASN A 31 1.81 8.17 -14.09
CA ASN A 31 2.41 9.46 -14.41
C ASN A 31 3.17 9.41 -15.75
N ASP A 32 3.82 8.27 -16.02
CA ASP A 32 4.61 8.11 -17.25
C ASP A 32 3.73 7.81 -18.46
N GLU A 33 2.63 7.10 -18.27
CA GLU A 33 1.86 6.51 -19.38
C GLU A 33 0.53 7.16 -19.64
N TRP A 34 0.08 8.13 -18.82
CA TRP A 34 -1.28 8.65 -18.97
C TRP A 34 -1.56 9.29 -20.32
N LYS A 35 -0.54 9.81 -20.99
CA LYS A 35 -0.68 10.41 -22.32
C LYS A 35 -0.53 9.37 -23.43
N ASN A 36 0.41 8.44 -23.23
CA ASN A 36 0.81 7.52 -24.31
C ASN A 36 0.02 6.22 -24.31
N ASN A 37 -0.45 5.80 -23.14
CA ASN A 37 -1.14 4.52 -23.02
C ASN A 37 -2.28 4.63 -22.00
N PRO A 38 -3.34 5.37 -22.35
CA PRO A 38 -4.46 5.56 -21.42
C PRO A 38 -5.19 4.27 -21.06
N GLU A 39 -5.16 3.25 -21.94
CA GLU A 39 -5.79 1.97 -21.64
C GLU A 39 -5.11 1.27 -20.48
N LEU A 40 -3.80 1.36 -20.41
CA LEU A 40 -3.05 0.80 -19.29
C LEU A 40 -3.40 1.52 -17.99
N VAL A 41 -3.51 2.83 -18.05
CA VAL A 41 -3.87 3.66 -16.89
C VAL A 41 -5.27 3.26 -16.39
N ASP A 42 -6.22 3.07 -17.29
CA ASP A 42 -7.58 2.66 -16.94
C ASP A 42 -7.60 1.33 -16.20
N LYS A 43 -6.66 0.44 -16.50
CA LYS A 43 -6.56 -0.85 -15.83
C LYS A 43 -5.88 -0.73 -14.46
N ILE A 44 -4.92 0.18 -14.36
CA ILE A 44 -4.11 0.32 -13.15
C ILE A 44 -4.83 1.12 -12.07
N LEU A 45 -5.61 2.12 -12.43
CA LEU A 45 -6.28 2.98 -11.45
C LEU A 45 -7.18 2.22 -10.49
N PRO A 46 -8.04 1.28 -10.95
CA PRO A 46 -8.84 0.51 -10.00
C PRO A 46 -7.98 -0.35 -9.05
N LEU A 47 -6.89 -0.91 -9.55
CA LEU A 47 -5.99 -1.70 -8.72
C LEU A 47 -5.28 -0.80 -7.69
N THR A 48 -4.93 0.41 -8.08
CA THR A 48 -4.33 1.39 -7.18
C THR A 48 -5.31 1.77 -6.08
N ALA A 49 -6.58 1.96 -6.42
CA ALA A 49 -7.62 2.25 -5.44
C ALA A 49 -7.78 1.12 -4.43
N GLN A 50 -7.73 -0.14 -4.89
CA GLN A 50 -7.78 -1.30 -4.00
C GLN A 50 -6.59 -1.33 -3.06
N LYS A 51 -5.41 -0.97 -3.56
CA LYS A 51 -4.20 -0.90 -2.73
C LYS A 51 -4.31 0.17 -1.67
N LEU A 52 -4.92 1.30 -2.01
CA LEU A 52 -5.15 2.36 -1.03
C LEU A 52 -6.09 1.91 0.08
N GLU A 53 -7.14 1.16 -0.25
CA GLU A 53 -8.04 0.60 0.75
C GLU A 53 -7.29 -0.37 1.66
N LEU A 54 -6.44 -1.21 1.08
CA LEU A 54 -5.62 -2.13 1.85
C LEU A 54 -4.69 -1.37 2.79
N LEU A 55 -4.04 -0.32 2.29
CA LEU A 55 -3.16 0.50 3.11
C LEU A 55 -3.92 1.11 4.29
N GLN A 56 -5.12 1.60 4.04
CA GLN A 56 -5.95 2.18 5.10
C GLN A 56 -6.24 1.14 6.19
N GLU A 57 -6.59 -0.07 5.82
CA GLU A 57 -6.82 -1.16 6.76
C GLU A 57 -5.56 -1.48 7.55
N GLN A 58 -4.43 -1.56 6.87
CA GLN A 58 -3.15 -1.84 7.51
C GLN A 58 -2.77 -0.76 8.53
N LEU A 59 -3.02 0.49 8.19
CA LEU A 59 -2.74 1.61 9.10
C LEU A 59 -3.63 1.56 10.33
N ILE A 60 -4.88 1.17 10.17
CA ILE A 60 -5.79 1.01 11.31
C ILE A 60 -5.29 -0.11 12.23
N LEU A 61 -4.88 -1.24 11.65
CA LEU A 61 -4.33 -2.34 12.42
C LEU A 61 -3.04 -1.95 13.15
N TYR A 62 -2.19 -1.21 12.48
CA TYR A 62 -0.94 -0.75 13.07
C TYR A 62 -1.20 0.16 14.26
N ARG A 63 -2.13 1.09 14.12
CA ARG A 63 -2.51 2.00 15.19
C ARG A 63 -3.08 1.23 16.39
N ASN A 64 -3.90 0.22 16.13
CA ASN A 64 -4.49 -0.60 17.18
C ASN A 64 -3.44 -1.42 17.92
N CYS A 65 -2.41 -1.89 17.20
CA CYS A 65 -1.33 -2.63 17.82
C CYS A 65 -0.51 -1.77 18.78
N GLN A 66 -0.43 -0.48 18.52
CA GLN A 66 0.35 0.43 19.36
C GLN A 66 -0.39 0.86 20.64
N ASN A 67 -1.70 0.73 20.63
CA ASN A 67 -2.51 1.06 21.80
C ASN A 67 -2.63 -0.13 22.74
#